data_7aa71578b8496021749929dca9ea4701
#
_entry.id   7aa71578b8496021749929dca9ea4701
#
_cell.length_a   1.000
_cell.length_b   1.000
_cell.length_c   1.000
_cell.angle_alpha   90.00
_cell.angle_beta   90.00
_cell.angle_gamma   90.00
#
_symmetry.space_group_name_H-M   'P 1'
#
loop_
_entity.id
_entity.type
_entity.pdbx_description
1 polymer ?
#
loop_
_entity_poly.entity_id
_entity_poly.type
_entity_poly.pdbx_seq_one_letter_code
_entity_poly.pdbx_strand_id
1 'polypeptide(L)'
;AADQTALDRWNAWSCLPIDLDGTGSTASAAADKLLAMIDSAAGPLQERHEREREDLNKRAEELGERGLGRRGMEDRHKRELRRLRTDELLMGMTAVGLAIRDGISDGSINPARGSESLSSVIEVSKDLRRNGNERLLLQQLFVNLRP
;
A
#
# COMPACT_ATOMS: atom_id res chain seq x y z
N ALA A 1 -9.97 17.32 1.79
CA ALA A 1 -10.45 15.93 1.66
C ALA A 1 -9.31 14.97 1.31
N ALA A 2 -8.45 15.28 0.32
CA ALA A 2 -7.31 14.42 -0.05
C ALA A 2 -6.29 14.29 1.09
N ASP A 3 -6.01 15.36 1.79
CA ASP A 3 -5.05 15.37 2.91
C ASP A 3 -5.56 14.57 4.10
N GLN A 4 -6.87 14.63 4.37
CA GLN A 4 -7.47 13.88 5.47
C GLN A 4 -7.41 12.37 5.19
N THR A 5 -7.72 11.93 3.98
CA THR A 5 -7.65 10.50 3.63
C THR A 5 -6.22 9.96 3.66
N ALA A 6 -5.23 10.76 3.28
CA ALA A 6 -3.82 10.39 3.42
C ALA A 6 -3.40 10.24 4.89
N LEU A 7 -3.85 11.15 5.74
CA LEU A 7 -3.61 11.08 7.18
C LEU A 7 -4.31 9.86 7.81
N ASP A 8 -5.51 9.55 7.38
CA ASP A 8 -6.25 8.37 7.84
C ASP A 8 -5.49 7.08 7.50
N ARG A 9 -4.95 6.99 6.30
CA ARG A 9 -4.11 5.84 5.90
C ARG A 9 -2.85 5.75 6.75
N TRP A 10 -2.14 6.87 6.93
CA TRP A 10 -0.95 6.92 7.79
C TRP A 10 -1.26 6.43 9.20
N ASN A 11 -2.34 6.93 9.79
CA ASN A 11 -2.77 6.56 11.15
C ASN A 11 -3.14 5.08 11.25
N ALA A 12 -3.79 4.53 10.23
CA ALA A 12 -4.13 3.10 10.19
C ALA A 12 -2.88 2.21 10.25
N TRP A 13 -1.81 2.58 9.56
CA TRP A 13 -0.54 1.87 9.64
C TRP A 13 0.16 2.09 10.99
N SER A 14 0.17 3.32 11.49
CA SER A 14 0.87 3.69 12.73
C SER A 14 0.30 2.99 13.97
N CYS A 15 -0.98 2.66 13.97
CA CYS A 15 -1.64 1.99 15.08
C CYS A 15 -1.35 0.47 15.14
N LEU A 16 -0.87 -0.13 14.05
CA LEU A 16 -0.70 -1.59 13.97
C LEU A 16 0.16 -2.21 15.07
N PRO A 17 1.31 -1.63 15.46
CA PRO A 17 2.14 -2.24 16.50
C PRO A 17 1.44 -2.40 17.85
N ILE A 18 0.45 -1.57 18.13
CA ILE A 18 -0.34 -1.60 19.37
C ILE A 18 -1.59 -2.45 19.20
N ASP A 19 -2.25 -2.37 18.06
CA ASP A 19 -3.55 -3.01 17.81
C ASP A 19 -3.46 -4.51 17.50
N LEU A 20 -2.32 -4.97 16.97
CA LEU A 20 -2.12 -6.37 16.63
C LEU A 20 -1.84 -7.22 17.87
N ASP A 21 -2.51 -8.36 17.97
CA ASP A 21 -2.43 -9.28 19.12
C ASP A 21 -1.59 -10.55 18.84
N GLY A 22 -0.99 -10.65 17.67
CA GLY A 22 -0.18 -11.80 17.25
C GLY A 22 -1.00 -12.98 16.71
N THR A 23 -2.34 -12.86 16.61
CA THR A 23 -3.17 -13.90 16.00
C THR A 23 -3.26 -13.72 14.49
N GLY A 24 -3.42 -14.84 13.75
CA GLY A 24 -3.64 -14.80 12.31
C GLY A 24 -4.96 -14.11 11.92
N SER A 25 -5.95 -14.15 12.78
CA SER A 25 -7.26 -13.51 12.57
C SER A 25 -7.13 -11.99 12.49
N THR A 26 -6.50 -11.36 13.49
CA THR A 26 -6.27 -9.90 13.48
C THR A 26 -5.32 -9.46 12.40
N ALA A 27 -4.28 -10.25 12.13
CA ALA A 27 -3.32 -9.98 11.05
C ALA A 27 -4.02 -10.00 9.68
N SER A 28 -4.87 -10.97 9.43
CA SER A 28 -5.63 -11.08 8.17
C SER A 28 -6.61 -9.92 8.01
N ALA A 29 -7.35 -9.58 9.06
CA ALA A 29 -8.31 -8.47 9.04
C ALA A 29 -7.59 -7.13 8.79
N ALA A 30 -6.45 -6.89 9.43
CA ALA A 30 -5.64 -5.70 9.22
C ALA A 30 -5.10 -5.60 7.79
N ALA A 31 -4.60 -6.70 7.23
CA ALA A 31 -4.12 -6.75 5.85
C ALA A 31 -5.24 -6.41 4.87
N ASP A 32 -6.41 -7.01 5.03
CA ASP A 32 -7.59 -6.75 4.18
C ASP A 32 -8.03 -5.28 4.24
N LYS A 33 -8.09 -4.72 5.45
CA LYS A 33 -8.45 -3.31 5.65
C LYS A 33 -7.47 -2.36 4.95
N LEU A 34 -6.18 -2.57 5.13
CA LEU A 34 -5.15 -1.70 4.55
C LEU A 34 -5.10 -1.82 3.03
N LEU A 35 -5.22 -3.02 2.49
CA LEU A 35 -5.28 -3.21 1.05
C LEU A 35 -6.52 -2.56 0.43
N ALA A 36 -7.67 -2.62 1.11
CA ALA A 36 -8.89 -1.92 0.68
C ALA A 36 -8.69 -0.40 0.69
N MET A 37 -8.00 0.15 1.69
CA MET A 37 -7.68 1.59 1.75
C MET A 37 -6.76 2.00 0.59
N ILE A 38 -5.80 1.17 0.21
CA ILE A 38 -4.91 1.40 -0.94
C ILE A 38 -5.71 1.35 -2.24
N ASP A 39 -6.62 0.40 -2.40
CA ASP A 39 -7.50 0.31 -3.57
C ASP A 39 -8.35 1.58 -3.70
N SER A 40 -8.88 2.09 -2.59
CA SER A 40 -9.62 3.35 -2.58
C SER A 40 -8.74 4.55 -2.96
N ALA A 41 -7.48 4.56 -2.53
CA ALA A 41 -6.52 5.61 -2.88
C ALA A 41 -6.21 5.65 -4.39
N ALA A 42 -6.35 4.52 -5.08
CA ALA A 42 -6.17 4.43 -6.53
C ALA A 42 -7.36 4.98 -7.35
N GLY A 43 -8.51 5.24 -6.71
CA GLY A 43 -9.74 5.66 -7.38
C GLY A 43 -9.56 6.86 -8.30
N PRO A 44 -9.01 8.01 -7.84
CA PRO A 44 -8.80 9.18 -8.69
C PRO A 44 -7.90 8.91 -9.91
N LEU A 45 -6.87 8.10 -9.75
CA LEU A 45 -5.99 7.70 -10.85
C LEU A 45 -6.74 6.83 -11.86
N GLN A 46 -7.53 5.87 -11.40
CA GLN A 46 -8.35 5.01 -12.26
C GLN A 46 -9.40 5.81 -13.04
N GLU A 47 -10.03 6.80 -12.42
CA GLU A 47 -10.96 7.72 -13.11
C GLU A 47 -10.26 8.52 -14.20
N ARG A 48 -9.04 9.00 -13.94
CA ARG A 48 -8.23 9.70 -14.95
C ARG A 48 -7.88 8.77 -16.12
N HIS A 49 -7.51 7.52 -15.84
CA HIS A 49 -7.24 6.51 -16.86
C HIS A 49 -8.47 6.24 -17.73
N GLU A 50 -9.65 6.17 -17.13
CA GLU A 50 -10.90 5.95 -17.86
C GLU A 50 -11.21 7.10 -18.80
N ARG A 51 -11.03 8.34 -18.35
CA ARG A 51 -11.20 9.53 -19.21
C ARG A 51 -10.21 9.51 -20.39
N GLU A 52 -8.96 9.13 -20.16
CA GLU A 52 -7.97 9.00 -21.24
C GLU A 52 -8.39 7.93 -22.27
N ARG A 53 -8.92 6.79 -21.81
CA ARG A 53 -9.45 5.74 -22.70
C ARG A 53 -10.62 6.25 -23.55
N GLU A 54 -11.55 6.94 -22.93
CA GLU A 54 -12.71 7.51 -23.63
C GLU A 54 -12.27 8.53 -24.69
N ASP A 55 -11.34 9.42 -24.36
CA ASP A 55 -10.80 10.41 -25.27
C ASP A 55 -10.08 9.74 -26.45
N LEU A 56 -9.30 8.71 -26.20
CA LEU A 56 -8.61 7.95 -27.24
C LEU A 56 -9.60 7.24 -28.17
N ASN A 57 -10.65 6.63 -27.60
CA ASN A 57 -11.71 5.96 -28.38
C ASN A 57 -12.47 6.95 -29.27
N LYS A 58 -12.80 8.15 -28.75
CA LYS A 58 -13.43 9.21 -29.54
C LYS A 58 -12.56 9.66 -30.71
N ARG A 59 -11.26 9.88 -30.47
CA ARG A 59 -10.32 10.24 -31.54
C ARG A 59 -10.20 9.15 -32.60
N ALA A 60 -10.16 7.89 -32.17
CA ALA A 60 -10.11 6.75 -33.08
C ALA A 60 -11.36 6.68 -33.97
N GLU A 61 -12.54 6.93 -33.42
CA GLU A 61 -13.78 6.97 -34.17
C GLU A 61 -13.81 8.14 -35.19
N GLU A 62 -13.40 9.34 -34.73
CA GLU A 62 -13.38 10.56 -35.57
C GLU A 62 -12.39 10.46 -36.72
N LEU A 63 -11.23 9.85 -36.50
CA LEU A 63 -10.16 9.76 -37.48
C LEU A 63 -10.16 8.44 -38.26
N GLY A 64 -11.07 7.53 -37.97
CA GLY A 64 -11.11 6.19 -38.58
C GLY A 64 -9.91 5.32 -38.23
N GLU A 65 -9.12 5.71 -37.24
CA GLU A 65 -7.94 4.99 -36.76
C GLU A 65 -8.34 4.05 -35.62
N ARG A 66 -8.09 2.75 -35.79
CA ARG A 66 -8.30 1.75 -34.76
C ARG A 66 -6.98 1.33 -34.11
N GLY A 67 -6.90 1.47 -32.79
CA GLY A 67 -5.85 0.87 -31.99
C GLY A 67 -4.54 1.64 -31.88
N LEU A 68 -4.43 2.83 -32.48
CA LEU A 68 -3.19 3.64 -32.41
C LEU A 68 -2.97 4.16 -30.98
N GLY A 69 -1.83 3.81 -30.37
CA GLY A 69 -1.44 4.27 -29.05
C GLY A 69 -2.15 3.58 -27.87
N ARG A 70 -3.15 2.74 -28.13
CA ARG A 70 -3.95 2.07 -27.07
C ARG A 70 -3.08 1.16 -26.19
N ARG A 71 -2.24 0.35 -26.81
CA ARG A 71 -1.36 -0.58 -26.08
C ARG A 71 -0.34 0.16 -25.21
N GLY A 72 0.28 1.20 -25.74
CA GLY A 72 1.21 2.05 -24.99
C GLY A 72 0.54 2.76 -23.82
N MET A 73 -0.68 3.26 -24.00
CA MET A 73 -1.49 3.87 -22.97
C MET A 73 -1.84 2.85 -21.86
N GLU A 74 -2.31 1.66 -22.22
CA GLU A 74 -2.64 0.60 -21.26
C GLU A 74 -1.41 0.16 -20.44
N ASP A 75 -0.26 0.02 -21.08
CA ASP A 75 0.99 -0.32 -20.39
C ASP A 75 1.42 0.79 -19.42
N ARG A 76 1.27 2.06 -19.82
CA ARG A 76 1.54 3.20 -18.94
C ARG A 76 0.59 3.20 -17.74
N HIS A 77 -0.71 2.98 -17.94
CA HIS A 77 -1.70 2.89 -16.87
C HIS A 77 -1.36 1.80 -15.85
N LYS A 78 -0.96 0.63 -16.33
CA LYS A 78 -0.53 -0.46 -15.45
C LYS A 78 0.69 -0.07 -14.60
N ARG A 79 1.68 0.58 -15.22
CA ARG A 79 2.87 1.04 -14.49
C ARG A 79 2.53 2.10 -13.44
N GLU A 80 1.65 3.04 -13.76
CA GLU A 80 1.22 4.09 -12.85
C GLU A 80 0.47 3.51 -11.64
N LEU A 81 -0.47 2.59 -11.85
CA LEU A 81 -1.20 1.91 -10.78
C LEU A 81 -0.27 1.08 -9.89
N ARG A 82 0.66 0.37 -10.50
CA ARG A 82 1.66 -0.42 -9.77
C ARG A 82 2.54 0.47 -8.91
N ARG A 83 3.00 1.60 -9.46
CA ARG A 83 3.82 2.56 -8.73
C ARG A 83 3.07 3.16 -7.55
N LEU A 84 1.84 3.60 -7.75
CA LEU A 84 0.99 4.12 -6.67
C LEU A 84 0.86 3.09 -5.55
N ARG A 85 0.56 1.85 -5.90
CA ARG A 85 0.37 0.77 -4.94
C ARG A 85 1.65 0.48 -4.15
N THR A 86 2.78 0.41 -4.82
CA THR A 86 4.09 0.21 -4.18
C THR A 86 4.42 1.39 -3.26
N ASP A 87 4.23 2.61 -3.71
CA ASP A 87 4.50 3.82 -2.92
C ASP A 87 3.62 3.86 -1.64
N GLU A 88 2.35 3.50 -1.74
CA GLU A 88 1.44 3.41 -0.58
C GLU A 88 1.88 2.33 0.42
N LEU A 89 2.27 1.17 -0.06
CA LEU A 89 2.77 0.09 0.80
C LEU A 89 4.06 0.48 1.52
N LEU A 90 5.01 1.10 0.81
CA LEU A 90 6.27 1.55 1.40
C LEU A 90 6.06 2.71 2.38
N MET A 91 5.12 3.61 2.10
CA MET A 91 4.71 4.63 3.06
C MET A 91 4.17 3.99 4.34
N GLY A 92 3.34 2.96 4.20
CA GLY A 92 2.84 2.18 5.32
C GLY A 92 3.95 1.52 6.15
N MET A 93 4.94 0.93 5.48
CA MET A 93 6.12 0.36 6.16
C MET A 93 6.88 1.43 6.95
N THR A 94 7.03 2.62 6.39
CA THR A 94 7.64 3.76 7.09
C THR A 94 6.84 4.14 8.33
N ALA A 95 5.53 4.26 8.22
CA ALA A 95 4.65 4.60 9.34
C ALA A 95 4.75 3.58 10.47
N VAL A 96 4.74 2.30 10.15
CA VAL A 96 4.93 1.20 11.14
C VAL A 96 6.30 1.29 11.80
N GLY A 97 7.36 1.47 11.02
CA GLY A 97 8.72 1.59 11.54
C GLY A 97 8.88 2.77 12.51
N LEU A 98 8.32 3.93 12.17
CA LEU A 98 8.34 5.10 13.03
C LEU A 98 7.53 4.88 14.33
N ALA A 99 6.38 4.21 14.24
CA ALA A 99 5.58 3.88 15.41
C ALA A 99 6.32 2.91 16.36
N ILE A 100 7.02 1.92 15.82
CA ILE A 100 7.85 1.01 16.62
C ILE A 100 8.99 1.78 17.30
N ARG A 101 9.68 2.63 16.59
CA ARG A 101 10.75 3.48 17.14
C ARG A 101 10.23 4.33 18.29
N ASP A 102 9.10 4.99 18.10
CA ASP A 102 8.50 5.84 19.11
C ASP A 102 8.06 5.02 20.34
N GLY A 103 7.51 3.83 20.12
CA GLY A 103 7.13 2.90 21.18
C GLY A 103 8.33 2.39 22.00
N ILE A 104 9.47 2.16 21.36
CA ILE A 104 10.73 1.84 22.08
C ILE A 104 11.15 3.04 22.95
N SER A 105 11.10 4.24 22.38
CA SER A 105 11.51 5.46 23.08
C SER A 105 10.64 5.80 24.28
N ASP A 106 9.33 5.58 24.20
CA ASP A 106 8.39 5.86 25.29
C ASP A 106 8.17 4.68 26.26
N GLY A 107 8.80 3.55 26.00
CA GLY A 107 8.72 2.35 26.84
C GLY A 107 7.52 1.45 26.59
N SER A 108 6.65 1.75 25.63
CA SER A 108 5.47 0.92 25.31
C SER A 108 5.83 -0.34 24.53
N ILE A 109 6.97 -0.37 23.87
CA ILE A 109 7.49 -1.52 23.12
C ILE A 109 8.83 -1.97 23.73
N ASN A 110 8.96 -3.26 24.01
CA ASN A 110 10.21 -3.85 24.46
C ASN A 110 11.30 -3.66 23.38
N PRO A 111 12.50 -3.12 23.71
CA PRO A 111 13.53 -2.84 22.72
C PRO A 111 13.97 -4.05 21.89
N ALA A 112 14.10 -5.23 22.49
CA ALA A 112 14.49 -6.43 21.76
C ALA A 112 13.45 -6.86 20.75
N ARG A 113 12.18 -6.87 21.14
CA ARG A 113 11.05 -7.18 20.24
C ARG A 113 10.86 -6.10 19.18
N GLY A 114 11.02 -4.84 19.54
CA GLY A 114 10.96 -3.73 18.60
C GLY A 114 12.04 -3.83 17.54
N SER A 115 13.25 -4.21 17.92
CA SER A 115 14.36 -4.44 16.98
C SER A 115 14.05 -5.58 15.99
N GLU A 116 13.52 -6.69 16.48
CA GLU A 116 13.07 -7.79 15.62
C GLU A 116 11.96 -7.36 14.65
N SER A 117 10.98 -6.62 15.15
CA SER A 117 9.89 -6.09 14.34
C SER A 117 10.40 -5.13 13.25
N LEU A 118 11.34 -4.25 13.58
CA LEU A 118 11.96 -3.35 12.60
C LEU A 118 12.72 -4.13 11.52
N SER A 119 13.43 -5.18 11.89
CA SER A 119 14.08 -6.07 10.91
C SER A 119 13.08 -6.72 9.97
N SER A 120 11.95 -7.18 10.51
CA SER A 120 10.86 -7.76 9.71
C SER A 120 10.24 -6.73 8.75
N VAL A 121 10.05 -5.48 9.20
CA VAL A 121 9.55 -4.38 8.34
C VAL A 121 10.51 -4.12 7.18
N ILE A 122 11.81 -4.11 7.44
CA ILE A 122 12.84 -3.91 6.40
C ILE A 122 12.80 -5.04 5.37
N GLU A 123 12.74 -6.29 5.81
CA GLU A 123 12.69 -7.45 4.91
C GLU A 123 11.43 -7.46 4.05
N VAL A 124 10.27 -7.20 4.64
CA VAL A 124 9.01 -7.12 3.88
C VAL A 124 9.05 -5.96 2.89
N SER A 125 9.63 -4.82 3.25
CA SER A 125 9.80 -3.69 2.33
C SER A 125 10.62 -4.07 1.10
N LYS A 126 11.68 -4.85 1.26
CA LYS A 126 12.48 -5.38 0.13
C LYS A 126 11.65 -6.32 -0.74
N ASP A 127 10.90 -7.21 -0.14
CA ASP A 127 10.09 -8.19 -0.87
C ASP A 127 8.93 -7.54 -1.62
N LEU A 128 8.32 -6.50 -1.06
CA LEU A 128 7.29 -5.70 -1.73
C LEU A 128 7.83 -5.01 -2.99
N ARG A 129 9.06 -4.53 -2.96
CA ARG A 129 9.73 -3.93 -4.13
C ARG A 129 9.99 -4.95 -5.24
N ARG A 130 10.13 -6.23 -4.90
CA ARG A 130 10.39 -7.34 -5.82
C ARG A 130 9.12 -8.02 -6.34
N ASN A 131 7.95 -7.42 -6.16
CA ASN A 131 6.64 -7.96 -6.56
C ASN A 131 6.23 -9.25 -5.84
N GLY A 132 6.53 -9.37 -4.56
CA GLY A 132 5.99 -10.42 -3.72
C GLY A 132 4.46 -10.33 -3.60
N ASN A 133 3.84 -11.41 -3.13
CA ASN A 133 2.40 -11.41 -2.84
C ASN A 133 2.13 -10.48 -1.65
N GLU A 134 1.55 -9.32 -1.92
CA GLU A 134 1.31 -8.25 -0.94
C GLU A 134 0.54 -8.74 0.28
N ARG A 135 -0.55 -9.46 0.05
CA ARG A 135 -1.41 -9.95 1.13
C ARG A 135 -0.67 -10.92 2.05
N LEU A 136 0.04 -11.88 1.49
CA LEU A 136 0.82 -12.85 2.27
C LEU A 136 1.95 -12.18 3.04
N LEU A 137 2.66 -11.25 2.41
CA LEU A 137 3.74 -10.50 3.05
C LEU A 137 3.23 -9.68 4.24
N LEU A 138 2.09 -8.99 4.07
CA LEU A 138 1.48 -8.22 5.15
C LEU A 138 0.97 -9.11 6.27
N GLN A 139 0.29 -10.21 5.96
CA GLN A 139 -0.19 -11.15 6.96
C GLN A 139 0.96 -11.72 7.79
N GLN A 140 2.03 -12.13 7.14
CA GLN A 140 3.22 -12.66 7.80
C GLN A 140 3.86 -11.61 8.71
N LEU A 141 4.00 -10.37 8.22
CA LEU A 141 4.53 -9.27 9.02
C LEU A 141 3.64 -9.01 10.24
N PHE A 142 2.34 -8.90 10.06
CA PHE A 142 1.40 -8.53 11.12
C PHE A 142 1.28 -9.59 12.23
N VAL A 143 1.45 -10.85 11.90
CA VAL A 143 1.55 -11.92 12.93
C VAL A 143 2.78 -11.72 13.81
N ASN A 144 3.85 -11.18 13.26
CA ASN A 144 5.12 -10.98 13.95
C ASN A 144 5.25 -9.62 14.66
N LEU A 145 4.37 -8.66 14.37
CA LEU A 145 4.35 -7.38 15.05
C LEU A 145 3.69 -7.52 16.43
N ARG A 146 4.49 -7.45 17.48
CA ARG A 146 4.03 -7.48 18.87
C ARG A 146 4.72 -6.38 19.67
N PRO A 147 4.00 -5.77 20.61
CA PRO A 147 4.60 -4.80 21.51
C PRO A 147 5.70 -5.40 22.39
#